data_b8b6b22b7cd4ee4e7cc1ea751ffc2df7
#
_entry.id   b8b6b22b7cd4ee4e7cc1ea751ffc2df7
#
_cell.length_a   1.000
_cell.length_b   1.000
_cell.length_c   1.000
_cell.angle_alpha   90.00
_cell.angle_beta   90.00
_cell.angle_gamma   90.00
#
_symmetry.space_group_name_H-M   'P 1'
#
loop_
_entity.id
_entity.type
_entity.pdbx_description
1 polymer ?
#
loop_
_entity_poly.entity_id
_entity_poly.type
_entity_poly.pdbx_seq_one_letter_code
_entity_poly.pdbx_strand_id
1 'polypeptide(L)'
;MATWTPDPSFYPSPRMAMKATPETLAYVAAFDPDRKTPDAIAVVDVDPKSKTYSQIIGTTAMPNAGDELHHFGWNACSSCLCPNAPHAHSERRYLVV
;
A
#
# COMPACT_ATOMS: atom_id res chain seq x y z
N MET A 1 -2.16 5.19 -31.41
CA MET A 1 -2.40 4.23 -30.31
C MET A 1 -1.73 4.76 -29.04
N ALA A 2 -2.46 4.81 -27.95
CA ALA A 2 -1.88 5.26 -26.69
C ALA A 2 -0.80 4.30 -26.22
N THR A 3 0.35 4.81 -25.81
CA THR A 3 1.38 4.01 -25.17
C THR A 3 1.07 3.93 -23.68
N TRP A 4 0.95 2.72 -23.20
CA TRP A 4 0.69 2.46 -21.78
C TRP A 4 2.00 2.54 -21.02
N THR A 5 2.05 3.43 -20.05
CA THR A 5 3.23 3.57 -19.19
C THR A 5 2.85 3.13 -17.79
N PRO A 6 3.43 2.04 -17.29
CA PRO A 6 3.16 1.60 -15.92
C PRO A 6 3.58 2.65 -14.90
N ASP A 7 2.88 2.68 -13.76
CA ASP A 7 3.28 3.49 -12.63
C ASP A 7 4.69 3.08 -12.18
N PRO A 8 5.64 4.02 -12.04
CA PRO A 8 7.02 3.69 -11.68
C PRO A 8 7.17 3.09 -10.27
N SER A 9 6.14 3.17 -9.45
CA SER A 9 6.14 2.53 -8.13
C SER A 9 5.82 1.03 -8.19
N PHE A 10 5.46 0.49 -9.34
CA PHE A 10 5.28 -0.94 -9.54
C PHE A 10 6.58 -1.57 -10.02
N TYR A 11 6.93 -2.71 -9.45
CA TYR A 11 8.17 -3.40 -9.76
C TYR A 11 7.86 -4.73 -10.46
N PRO A 12 8.31 -4.93 -11.72
CA PRO A 12 7.98 -6.14 -12.48
C PRO A 12 8.67 -7.39 -11.95
N SER A 13 9.67 -7.23 -11.09
CA SER A 13 10.41 -8.37 -10.51
C SER A 13 11.06 -7.97 -9.18
N PRO A 14 11.36 -8.95 -8.31
CA PRO A 14 12.14 -8.67 -7.09
C PRO A 14 13.49 -8.01 -7.37
N ARG A 15 14.14 -8.38 -8.47
CA ARG A 15 15.44 -7.79 -8.85
C ARG A 15 15.31 -6.31 -9.14
N MET A 16 14.24 -5.89 -9.81
CA MET A 16 13.98 -4.48 -10.09
C MET A 16 13.58 -3.74 -8.81
N ALA A 17 12.81 -4.37 -7.94
CA ALA A 17 12.46 -3.79 -6.63
C ALA A 17 13.71 -3.50 -5.80
N MET A 18 14.70 -4.39 -5.82
CA MET A 18 15.96 -4.21 -5.11
C MET A 18 16.76 -2.99 -5.59
N LYS A 19 16.56 -2.56 -6.82
CA LYS A 19 17.24 -1.40 -7.43
C LYS A 19 16.45 -0.11 -7.24
N ALA A 20 15.22 -0.19 -6.78
CA ALA A 20 14.36 0.98 -6.58
C ALA A 20 14.78 1.75 -5.33
N THR A 21 14.38 3.02 -5.28
CA THR A 21 14.53 3.84 -4.08
C THR A 21 13.78 3.17 -2.92
N PRO A 22 14.40 3.01 -1.74
CA PRO A 22 13.70 2.43 -0.59
C PRO A 22 12.43 3.18 -0.25
N GLU A 23 11.37 2.43 0.07
CA GLU A 23 10.13 3.00 0.56
C GLU A 23 10.35 3.60 1.96
N THR A 24 9.63 4.68 2.25
CA THR A 24 9.75 5.38 3.54
C THR A 24 8.53 5.18 4.43
N LEU A 25 7.48 4.55 3.93
CA LEU A 25 6.24 4.30 4.65
C LEU A 25 5.88 2.83 4.59
N ALA A 26 5.35 2.31 5.69
CA ALA A 26 4.71 1.00 5.74
C ALA A 26 3.24 1.16 6.13
N TYR A 27 2.38 0.37 5.50
CA TYR A 27 0.94 0.34 5.79
C TYR A 27 0.65 -0.97 6.51
N VAL A 28 0.08 -0.87 7.70
CA VAL A 28 -0.10 -2.01 8.61
C VAL A 28 -1.55 -2.10 9.02
N ALA A 29 -2.14 -3.29 8.87
CA ALA A 29 -3.47 -3.55 9.42
C ALA A 29 -3.38 -3.67 10.94
N ALA A 30 -4.16 -2.86 11.64
CA ALA A 30 -4.24 -2.85 13.08
C ALA A 30 -5.61 -3.37 13.52
N PHE A 31 -5.62 -4.48 14.24
CA PHE A 31 -6.84 -5.15 14.67
C PHE A 31 -7.15 -4.83 16.12
N ASP A 32 -8.44 -4.69 16.42
CA ASP A 32 -8.92 -4.76 17.79
C ASP A 32 -9.56 -6.13 18.03
N PRO A 33 -8.88 -7.06 18.73
CA PRO A 33 -9.42 -8.40 18.99
C PRO A 33 -10.65 -8.36 19.91
N ASP A 34 -10.81 -7.34 20.70
CA ASP A 34 -11.97 -7.16 21.57
C ASP A 34 -13.21 -6.62 20.84
N ARG A 35 -13.03 -6.18 19.60
CA ARG A 35 -14.10 -5.67 18.72
C ARG A 35 -14.86 -4.48 19.31
N LYS A 36 -14.16 -3.67 20.10
CA LYS A 36 -14.73 -2.46 20.74
C LYS A 36 -14.47 -1.21 19.94
N THR A 37 -13.33 -1.18 19.25
CA THR A 37 -12.94 -0.08 18.36
C THR A 37 -12.81 -0.59 16.93
N PRO A 38 -13.01 0.26 15.92
CA PRO A 38 -12.79 -0.16 14.53
C PRO A 38 -11.34 -0.57 14.28
N ASP A 39 -11.16 -1.60 13.46
CA ASP A 39 -9.85 -1.89 12.88
C ASP A 39 -9.41 -0.72 12.01
N ALA A 40 -8.12 -0.60 11.78
CA ALA A 40 -7.56 0.55 11.08
C ALA A 40 -6.36 0.17 10.22
N ILE A 41 -6.06 1.00 9.23
CA ILE A 41 -4.75 1.00 8.60
C ILE A 41 -3.88 2.04 9.32
N ALA A 42 -2.77 1.59 9.87
CA ALA A 42 -1.75 2.46 10.43
C ALA A 42 -0.64 2.71 9.43
N VAL A 43 -0.16 3.94 9.37
CA VAL A 43 0.99 4.31 8.55
C VAL A 43 2.19 4.47 9.46
N VAL A 44 3.22 3.69 9.21
CA VAL A 44 4.46 3.69 10.00
C VAL A 44 5.58 4.32 9.19
N ASP A 45 6.30 5.23 9.81
CA ASP A 45 7.50 5.80 9.22
C ASP A 45 8.64 4.78 9.32
N VAL A 46 9.11 4.32 8.16
CA VAL A 46 10.22 3.37 8.07
C VAL A 46 11.48 3.97 7.44
N ASP A 47 11.55 5.29 7.37
CA ASP A 47 12.76 6.00 6.95
C ASP A 47 13.74 6.07 8.14
N PRO A 48 14.87 5.34 8.07
CA PRO A 48 15.84 5.31 9.18
C PRO A 48 16.50 6.67 9.46
N LYS A 49 16.36 7.63 8.55
CA LYS A 49 16.88 9.00 8.72
C LYS A 49 15.86 9.96 9.30
N SER A 50 14.59 9.54 9.42
CA SER A 50 13.53 10.39 9.92
C SER A 50 13.55 10.47 11.44
N LYS A 51 13.16 11.63 11.98
CA LYS A 51 12.99 11.82 13.43
C LYS A 51 11.85 10.97 14.00
N THR A 52 10.90 10.59 13.16
CA THR A 52 9.74 9.76 13.54
C THR A 52 9.90 8.30 13.12
N TYR A 53 11.12 7.88 12.81
CA TYR A 53 11.39 6.49 12.44
C TYR A 53 10.77 5.52 13.43
N SER A 54 10.11 4.49 12.92
CA SER A 54 9.38 3.44 13.64
C SER A 54 8.11 3.88 14.37
N GLN A 55 7.68 5.12 14.20
CA GLN A 55 6.45 5.62 14.82
C GLN A 55 5.26 5.53 13.85
N ILE A 56 4.07 5.39 14.42
CA ILE A 56 2.82 5.53 13.67
C ILE A 56 2.59 7.03 13.44
N ILE A 57 2.55 7.42 12.18
CA ILE A 57 2.39 8.82 11.78
C ILE A 57 1.03 9.11 11.15
N GLY A 58 0.20 8.11 10.97
CA GLY A 58 -1.15 8.27 10.46
C GLY A 58 -1.99 7.03 10.73
N THR A 59 -3.30 7.21 10.80
CA THR A 59 -4.24 6.11 11.03
C THR A 59 -5.55 6.43 10.33
N THR A 60 -6.09 5.45 9.62
CA THR A 60 -7.42 5.54 9.01
C THR A 60 -8.26 4.38 9.53
N ALA A 61 -9.32 4.68 10.27
CA ALA A 61 -10.18 3.67 10.86
C ALA A 61 -11.22 3.16 9.87
N MET A 62 -11.58 1.89 10.01
CA MET A 62 -12.77 1.31 9.38
C MET A 62 -14.03 1.99 9.93
N PRO A 63 -15.13 2.01 9.15
CA PRO A 63 -16.35 2.72 9.59
C PRO A 63 -17.05 2.10 10.78
N ASN A 64 -16.90 0.81 11.03
CA ASN A 64 -17.63 0.10 12.06
C ASN A 64 -16.71 -0.75 12.94
N ALA A 65 -16.96 -0.72 14.25
CA ALA A 65 -16.34 -1.65 15.18
C ALA A 65 -16.84 -3.09 14.90
N GLY A 66 -15.94 -4.07 14.99
CA GLY A 66 -16.27 -5.46 14.77
C GLY A 66 -16.12 -5.92 13.32
N ASP A 67 -15.97 -5.02 12.36
CA ASP A 67 -15.61 -5.36 10.99
C ASP A 67 -14.11 -5.63 10.94
N GLU A 68 -13.74 -6.82 10.49
CA GLU A 68 -12.33 -7.22 10.44
C GLU A 68 -11.68 -6.71 9.16
N LEU A 69 -10.56 -5.99 9.30
CA LEU A 69 -9.71 -5.58 8.19
C LEU A 69 -8.77 -6.75 7.89
N HIS A 70 -9.18 -7.68 7.04
CA HIS A 70 -8.48 -8.93 6.81
C HIS A 70 -7.47 -8.87 5.67
N HIS A 71 -7.88 -8.32 4.53
CA HIS A 71 -7.03 -8.15 3.37
C HIS A 71 -7.07 -6.70 2.88
N PHE A 72 -5.96 -6.24 2.38
CA PHE A 72 -5.92 -4.98 1.68
C PHE A 72 -4.81 -4.99 0.62
N GLY A 73 -4.93 -4.10 -0.35
CA GLY A 73 -3.94 -3.97 -1.40
C GLY A 73 -4.18 -2.70 -2.20
N TRP A 74 -3.22 -2.39 -3.04
CA TRP A 74 -3.35 -1.24 -3.92
C TRP A 74 -4.40 -1.49 -5.01
N ASN A 75 -5.02 -0.43 -5.49
CA ASN A 75 -6.02 -0.47 -6.56
C ASN A 75 -5.45 -0.92 -7.91
N ALA A 76 -4.15 -0.98 -8.03
CA ALA A 76 -3.44 -1.48 -9.21
C ALA A 76 -2.24 -2.31 -8.75
N CYS A 77 -1.81 -3.25 -9.55
CA CYS A 77 -0.77 -4.21 -9.19
C CYS A 77 0.37 -4.21 -10.21
N SER A 78 1.47 -4.89 -9.87
CA SER A 78 2.64 -5.02 -10.75
C SER A 78 2.33 -5.77 -12.06
N SER A 79 1.26 -6.56 -12.10
CA SER A 79 0.83 -7.23 -13.32
C SER A 79 0.41 -6.24 -14.42
N CYS A 80 0.18 -4.98 -14.08
CA CYS A 80 -0.07 -3.94 -15.06
C CYS A 80 1.12 -3.70 -16.00
N LEU A 81 2.29 -4.23 -15.67
CA LEU A 81 3.47 -4.21 -16.55
C LEU A 81 3.38 -5.25 -17.68
N CYS A 82 2.46 -6.20 -17.59
CA CYS A 82 2.15 -7.10 -18.71
C CYS A 82 1.58 -6.27 -19.88
N PRO A 83 2.06 -6.47 -21.10
CA PRO A 83 1.58 -5.71 -22.27
C PRO A 83 0.07 -5.80 -22.51
N ASN A 84 -0.56 -6.86 -22.01
CA ASN A 84 -1.99 -7.12 -22.17
C ASN A 84 -2.83 -6.72 -20.94
N ALA A 85 -2.21 -6.12 -19.92
CA ALA A 85 -2.93 -5.75 -18.71
C ALA A 85 -3.91 -4.59 -19.01
N PRO A 86 -5.19 -4.71 -18.66
CA PRO A 86 -6.18 -3.69 -19.01
C PRO A 86 -6.04 -2.40 -18.20
N HIS A 87 -5.30 -2.44 -17.10
CA HIS A 87 -5.11 -1.31 -16.18
C HIS A 87 -3.66 -0.86 -16.07
N ALA A 88 -2.85 -1.11 -17.11
CA ALA A 88 -1.43 -0.73 -17.13
C ALA A 88 -1.19 0.78 -16.97
N HIS A 89 -2.20 1.60 -17.26
CA HIS A 89 -2.17 3.06 -17.13
C HIS A 89 -2.59 3.55 -15.74
N SER A 90 -3.05 2.66 -14.87
CA SER A 90 -3.58 3.04 -13.56
C SER A 90 -2.47 3.40 -12.61
N GLU A 91 -2.71 4.44 -11.83
CA GLU A 91 -1.81 4.85 -10.75
C GLU A 91 -2.10 4.05 -9.48
N ARG A 92 -1.06 3.82 -8.69
CA ARG A 92 -1.17 3.24 -7.36
C ARG A 92 -1.53 4.35 -6.38
N ARG A 93 -2.82 4.55 -6.15
CA ARG A 93 -3.34 5.69 -5.39
C ARG A 93 -4.16 5.31 -4.17
N TYR A 94 -4.92 4.23 -4.26
CA TYR A 94 -5.86 3.84 -3.22
C TYR A 94 -5.53 2.47 -2.65
N LEU A 95 -5.61 2.35 -1.32
CA LEU A 95 -5.66 1.05 -0.67
C LEU A 95 -7.12 0.60 -0.62
N VAL A 96 -7.37 -0.57 -1.18
CA VAL A 96 -8.68 -1.22 -1.15
C VAL A 96 -8.66 -2.22 0.00
N VAL A 97 -9.58 -2.06 0.92
CA VAL A 97 -9.69 -2.88 2.13
C VAL A 97 -10.99 -3.64 2.20
#